data_d49789f46c9575885329d1ecb54dfa57
#
_entry.id   d49789f46c9575885329d1ecb54dfa57
#
_cell.length_a   1.000
_cell.length_b   1.000
_cell.length_c   1.000
_cell.angle_alpha   90.00
_cell.angle_beta   90.00
_cell.angle_gamma   90.00
#
_symmetry.space_group_name_H-M   'P 1'
#
loop_
_entity.id
_entity.type
_entity.pdbx_description
1 polymer ?
#
loop_
_entity_poly.entity_id
_entity_poly.type
_entity_poly.pdbx_seq_one_letter_code
_entity_poly.pdbx_strand_id
1 'polypeptide(L)'
;MSQITPQLTNTWDRSHDPWFVKDKKFRLIYANKEFIKLSKLPKHFDVTGYTAKELPTPFNRLASLFEEHDRKVLQTMQRVSSIGAHLQSDSQQLEPYFCEKYPLMDENDQCIGIIGHIREINHFSMHHYIRNDTTMSVKLRPPNSILTEKEWIVIFLFCRGISNRGIANELKVSCRTVEEYFQIIYEKLSIGSIIELKLFCEKNNYDLYIPPKYFKPMNHFLLD
;
A
#
# COMPACT_ATOMS: atom_id res chain seq x y z
N MET A 1 5.86 21.61 25.70
CA MET A 1 5.20 20.36 25.26
C MET A 1 4.16 20.80 24.23
N SER A 2 4.33 20.48 22.98
CA SER A 2 3.31 20.71 21.95
C SER A 2 2.11 19.83 22.28
N GLN A 3 1.06 20.44 22.77
CA GLN A 3 -0.15 19.71 23.13
C GLN A 3 -0.97 19.52 21.87
N ILE A 4 -1.07 18.27 21.41
CA ILE A 4 -2.11 17.88 20.46
C ILE A 4 -3.44 18.15 21.15
N THR A 5 -4.33 18.86 20.48
CA THR A 5 -5.62 19.21 21.11
C THR A 5 -6.44 17.95 21.39
N PRO A 6 -7.18 17.91 22.53
CA PRO A 6 -8.05 16.77 22.85
C PRO A 6 -9.07 16.44 21.77
N GLN A 7 -9.51 17.45 21.00
CA GLN A 7 -10.45 17.25 19.88
C GLN A 7 -9.86 16.38 18.78
N LEU A 8 -8.57 16.58 18.44
CA LEU A 8 -7.90 15.76 17.44
C LEU A 8 -7.69 14.33 17.92
N THR A 9 -7.15 14.14 19.13
CA THR A 9 -6.95 12.80 19.67
C THR A 9 -8.26 12.03 19.83
N ASN A 10 -9.33 12.68 20.33
CA ASN A 10 -10.65 12.08 20.42
C ASN A 10 -11.24 11.69 19.05
N THR A 11 -10.92 12.43 18.00
CA THR A 11 -11.34 12.09 16.63
C THR A 11 -10.57 10.88 16.11
N TRP A 12 -9.24 10.88 16.26
CA TRP A 12 -8.40 9.79 15.80
C TRP A 12 -8.63 8.49 16.58
N ASP A 13 -8.95 8.56 17.87
CA ASP A 13 -9.28 7.38 18.68
C ASP A 13 -10.58 6.68 18.25
N ARG A 14 -11.46 7.41 17.55
CA ARG A 14 -12.68 6.86 16.93
C ARG A 14 -12.51 6.43 15.49
N SER A 15 -11.38 6.76 14.87
CA SER A 15 -11.05 6.34 13.52
C SER A 15 -10.79 4.83 13.47
N HIS A 16 -11.13 4.21 12.34
CA HIS A 16 -10.72 2.86 12.01
C HIS A 16 -9.35 2.82 11.33
N ASP A 17 -8.81 3.99 10.97
CA ASP A 17 -7.48 4.11 10.37
C ASP A 17 -6.42 4.34 11.45
N PRO A 18 -5.19 3.84 11.24
CA PRO A 18 -4.03 4.16 12.07
C PRO A 18 -3.62 5.63 11.96
N TRP A 19 -3.55 6.31 13.10
CA TRP A 19 -3.05 7.68 13.24
C TRP A 19 -1.92 7.73 14.25
N PHE A 20 -0.91 8.54 13.96
CA PHE A 20 0.19 8.80 14.87
C PHE A 20 0.73 10.21 14.73
N VAL A 21 1.42 10.67 15.77
CA VAL A 21 2.12 11.96 15.76
C VAL A 21 3.53 11.76 16.29
N LYS A 22 4.48 12.41 15.65
CA LYS A 22 5.89 12.46 16.05
C LYS A 22 6.34 13.89 16.28
N ASP A 23 7.31 14.07 17.16
CA ASP A 23 8.07 15.31 17.28
C ASP A 23 9.09 15.48 16.14
N LYS A 24 9.82 16.61 16.12
CA LYS A 24 10.87 16.88 15.12
C LYS A 24 12.10 15.98 15.23
N LYS A 25 12.21 15.20 16.31
CA LYS A 25 13.25 14.16 16.50
C LYS A 25 12.73 12.77 16.14
N PHE A 26 11.58 12.70 15.46
CA PHE A 26 10.90 11.48 15.02
C PHE A 26 10.47 10.55 16.16
N ARG A 27 10.33 11.06 17.38
CA ARG A 27 9.79 10.32 18.52
C ARG A 27 8.28 10.42 18.52
N LEU A 28 7.63 9.30 18.72
CA LEU A 28 6.17 9.24 18.87
C LEU A 28 5.75 10.02 20.11
N ILE A 29 4.74 10.86 19.96
CA ILE A 29 4.09 11.59 21.05
C ILE A 29 2.61 11.21 21.18
N TYR A 30 2.07 10.53 20.16
CA TYR A 30 0.72 9.98 20.13
C TYR A 30 0.62 8.87 19.11
N ALA A 31 -0.21 7.87 19.38
CA ALA A 31 -0.73 6.90 18.41
C ALA A 31 -2.07 6.37 18.90
N ASN A 32 -3.02 6.18 17.95
CA ASN A 32 -4.30 5.57 18.28
C ASN A 32 -4.21 4.04 18.35
N LYS A 33 -5.29 3.40 18.82
CA LYS A 33 -5.37 1.94 18.98
C LYS A 33 -5.12 1.17 17.66
N GLU A 34 -5.53 1.73 16.52
CA GLU A 34 -5.33 1.08 15.22
C GLU A 34 -3.87 1.10 14.79
N PHE A 35 -3.12 2.18 15.10
CA PHE A 35 -1.66 2.19 14.90
C PHE A 35 -0.96 1.14 15.78
N ILE A 36 -1.36 1.01 17.04
CA ILE A 36 -0.82 -0.02 17.96
C ILE A 36 -1.04 -1.42 17.39
N LYS A 37 -2.26 -1.69 16.92
CA LYS A 37 -2.64 -2.95 16.28
C LYS A 37 -1.84 -3.22 14.99
N LEU A 38 -1.79 -2.24 14.09
CA LEU A 38 -1.03 -2.31 12.83
C LEU A 38 0.46 -2.61 13.11
N SER A 39 1.03 -1.92 14.11
CA SER A 39 2.43 -2.07 14.52
C SER A 39 2.71 -3.36 15.28
N LYS A 40 1.70 -4.22 15.52
CA LYS A 40 1.80 -5.48 16.28
C LYS A 40 2.38 -5.26 17.70
N LEU A 41 2.07 -4.14 18.29
CA LEU A 41 2.42 -3.81 19.66
C LEU A 41 1.37 -4.37 20.65
N PRO A 42 1.73 -4.61 21.92
CA PRO A 42 0.76 -4.97 22.96
C PRO A 42 -0.37 -3.93 23.05
N LYS A 43 -1.60 -4.37 23.30
CA LYS A 43 -2.83 -3.54 23.24
C LYS A 43 -2.77 -2.20 24.01
N HIS A 44 -1.98 -2.13 25.06
CA HIS A 44 -1.83 -0.93 25.92
C HIS A 44 -0.39 -0.42 25.94
N PHE A 45 0.36 -0.69 24.87
CA PHE A 45 1.75 -0.24 24.78
C PHE A 45 1.81 1.28 24.66
N ASP A 46 2.55 1.93 25.57
CA ASP A 46 2.81 3.35 25.47
C ASP A 46 3.96 3.60 24.50
N VAL A 47 3.64 4.21 23.37
CA VAL A 47 4.60 4.54 22.31
C VAL A 47 5.37 5.82 22.55
N THR A 48 5.00 6.59 23.60
CA THR A 48 5.54 7.93 23.85
C THR A 48 7.05 7.89 24.04
N GLY A 49 7.76 8.71 23.28
CA GLY A 49 9.21 8.84 23.34
C GLY A 49 9.99 7.84 22.46
N TYR A 50 9.35 6.81 21.91
CA TYR A 50 10.02 5.84 21.03
C TYR A 50 10.15 6.36 19.60
N THR A 51 11.31 6.12 18.99
CA THR A 51 11.48 6.22 17.53
C THR A 51 11.03 4.91 16.88
N ALA A 52 10.85 4.92 15.56
CA ALA A 52 10.49 3.71 14.81
C ALA A 52 11.51 2.57 14.98
N LYS A 53 12.79 2.91 15.19
CA LYS A 53 13.87 1.94 15.42
C LYS A 53 13.81 1.29 16.79
N GLU A 54 13.38 2.03 17.79
CA GLU A 54 13.33 1.59 19.19
C GLU A 54 12.05 0.81 19.53
N LEU A 55 11.01 0.91 18.70
CA LEU A 55 9.76 0.17 18.90
C LEU A 55 9.98 -1.35 18.82
N PRO A 56 9.43 -2.14 19.75
CA PRO A 56 9.48 -3.59 19.71
C PRO A 56 8.48 -4.16 18.69
N THR A 57 8.68 -3.86 17.41
CA THR A 57 7.80 -4.21 16.30
C THR A 57 8.60 -4.88 15.18
N PRO A 58 8.01 -5.80 14.40
CA PRO A 58 8.64 -6.37 13.21
C PRO A 58 9.06 -5.33 12.15
N PHE A 59 8.51 -4.11 12.24
CA PHE A 59 8.75 -3.03 11.29
C PHE A 59 9.96 -2.15 11.63
N ASN A 60 10.61 -2.34 12.78
CA ASN A 60 11.77 -1.55 13.20
C ASN A 60 12.94 -1.61 12.19
N ARG A 61 13.05 -2.70 11.42
CA ARG A 61 14.01 -2.85 10.32
C ARG A 61 13.76 -1.89 9.15
N LEU A 62 12.57 -1.30 9.06
CA LEU A 62 12.19 -0.28 8.08
C LEU A 62 12.36 1.15 8.61
N ALA A 63 12.88 1.30 9.82
CA ALA A 63 12.97 2.60 10.49
C ALA A 63 13.67 3.65 9.63
N SER A 64 14.74 3.29 8.90
CA SER A 64 15.45 4.21 8.00
C SER A 64 14.57 4.77 6.90
N LEU A 65 13.69 3.94 6.32
CA LEU A 65 12.73 4.37 5.28
C LEU A 65 11.63 5.26 5.87
N PHE A 66 11.16 4.95 7.07
CA PHE A 66 10.18 5.79 7.76
C PHE A 66 10.77 7.15 8.15
N GLU A 67 12.04 7.18 8.58
CA GLU A 67 12.75 8.42 8.88
C GLU A 67 13.08 9.25 7.62
N GLU A 68 13.35 8.60 6.48
CA GLU A 68 13.50 9.30 5.20
C GLU A 68 12.21 10.02 4.81
N HIS A 69 11.06 9.33 4.94
CA HIS A 69 9.74 9.93 4.74
C HIS A 69 9.51 11.10 5.71
N ASP A 70 9.82 10.92 7.00
CA ASP A 70 9.70 11.98 8.02
C ASP A 70 10.58 13.20 7.67
N ARG A 71 11.83 12.98 7.25
CA ARG A 71 12.74 14.06 6.82
C ARG A 71 12.21 14.83 5.62
N LYS A 72 11.66 14.11 4.62
CA LYS A 72 11.09 14.77 3.42
C LYS A 72 9.94 15.71 3.80
N VAL A 73 9.07 15.32 4.72
CA VAL A 73 7.98 16.18 5.24
C VAL A 73 8.55 17.44 5.87
N LEU A 74 9.56 17.32 6.75
CA LEU A 74 10.16 18.47 7.42
C LEU A 74 10.97 19.38 6.47
N GLN A 75 11.50 18.83 5.38
CA GLN A 75 12.24 19.59 4.37
C GLN A 75 11.32 20.36 3.43
N THR A 76 10.25 19.71 2.98
CA THR A 76 9.31 20.30 2.02
C THR A 76 8.23 21.15 2.68
N MET A 77 7.98 20.93 3.98
CA MET A 77 6.87 21.52 4.73
C MET A 77 5.52 21.28 4.06
N GLN A 78 5.41 20.16 3.35
CA GLN A 78 4.21 19.74 2.62
C GLN A 78 3.84 18.32 2.98
N ARG A 79 2.63 17.90 2.57
CA ARG A 79 2.25 16.50 2.60
C ARG A 79 3.21 15.69 1.74
N VAL A 80 3.70 14.59 2.28
CA VAL A 80 4.42 13.56 1.54
C VAL A 80 3.65 12.25 1.69
N SER A 81 3.43 11.57 0.58
CA SER A 81 2.73 10.30 0.53
C SER A 81 3.67 9.15 0.23
N SER A 82 3.33 7.97 0.67
CA SER A 82 4.07 6.75 0.38
C SER A 82 3.16 5.55 0.27
N ILE A 83 3.61 4.55 -0.47
CA ILE A 83 3.00 3.23 -0.55
C ILE A 83 3.95 2.22 0.09
N GLY A 84 3.41 1.38 0.96
CA GLY A 84 4.14 0.29 1.58
C GLY A 84 3.31 -1.00 1.61
N ALA A 85 3.89 -2.08 2.09
CA ALA A 85 3.16 -3.31 2.39
C ALA A 85 3.65 -3.90 3.69
N HIS A 86 2.73 -4.50 4.43
CA HIS A 86 3.04 -5.26 5.64
C HIS A 86 2.44 -6.66 5.57
N LEU A 87 3.00 -7.57 6.37
CA LEU A 87 2.46 -8.91 6.53
C LEU A 87 1.33 -8.89 7.55
N GLN A 88 0.15 -9.33 7.15
CA GLN A 88 -0.95 -9.56 8.07
C GLN A 88 -0.59 -10.67 9.08
N SER A 89 -1.03 -10.52 10.34
CA SER A 89 -0.61 -11.40 11.44
C SER A 89 -1.03 -12.87 11.27
N ASP A 90 -2.20 -13.12 10.69
CA ASP A 90 -2.83 -14.43 10.72
C ASP A 90 -2.66 -15.21 9.40
N SER A 91 -2.37 -14.57 8.31
CA SER A 91 -2.37 -15.18 6.97
C SER A 91 -1.03 -15.15 6.25
N GLN A 92 0.00 -14.51 6.82
CA GLN A 92 1.25 -14.16 6.13
C GLN A 92 1.02 -13.42 4.79
N GLN A 93 -0.15 -12.81 4.63
CA GLN A 93 -0.49 -12.03 3.45
C GLN A 93 0.18 -10.65 3.54
N LEU A 94 0.67 -10.19 2.38
CA LEU A 94 1.09 -8.81 2.23
C LEU A 94 -0.14 -7.95 1.97
N GLU A 95 -0.36 -6.97 2.84
CA GLU A 95 -1.40 -5.96 2.67
C GLU A 95 -0.77 -4.63 2.30
N PRO A 96 -1.13 -4.07 1.14
CA PRO A 96 -0.65 -2.75 0.75
C PRO A 96 -1.35 -1.68 1.57
N TYR A 97 -0.60 -0.65 1.94
CA TYR A 97 -1.12 0.53 2.60
C TYR A 97 -0.60 1.81 1.97
N PHE A 98 -1.39 2.84 2.13
CA PHE A 98 -1.05 4.21 1.77
C PHE A 98 -0.78 4.99 3.04
N CYS A 99 0.37 5.64 3.12
CA CYS A 99 0.74 6.45 4.27
C CYS A 99 0.95 7.89 3.84
N GLU A 100 0.20 8.78 4.43
CA GLU A 100 0.34 10.22 4.26
C GLU A 100 0.91 10.83 5.53
N LYS A 101 1.88 11.70 5.37
CA LYS A 101 2.46 12.45 6.47
C LYS A 101 2.39 13.94 6.18
N TYR A 102 2.07 14.71 7.20
CA TYR A 102 1.87 16.14 7.14
C TYR A 102 2.75 16.81 8.19
N PRO A 103 3.28 18.03 7.92
CA PRO A 103 3.88 18.82 8.99
C PRO A 103 2.81 19.20 10.01
N LEU A 104 3.12 19.04 11.29
CA LEU A 104 2.30 19.52 12.40
C LEU A 104 2.73 20.93 12.73
N MET A 105 1.83 21.89 12.51
CA MET A 105 2.06 23.30 12.80
C MET A 105 1.42 23.70 14.13
N ASP A 106 2.05 24.59 14.86
CA ASP A 106 1.46 25.23 16.04
C ASP A 106 0.65 26.49 15.64
N GLU A 107 0.11 27.18 16.64
CA GLU A 107 -0.68 28.41 16.46
C GLU A 107 0.13 29.60 15.92
N ASN A 108 1.46 29.53 15.94
CA ASN A 108 2.38 30.53 15.42
C ASN A 108 2.98 30.14 14.04
N ASP A 109 2.37 29.15 13.40
CA ASP A 109 2.82 28.63 12.10
C ASP A 109 4.24 28.03 12.15
N GLN A 110 4.67 27.55 13.33
CA GLN A 110 5.93 26.85 13.52
C GLN A 110 5.70 25.34 13.42
N CYS A 111 6.50 24.68 12.61
CA CYS A 111 6.45 23.21 12.56
C CYS A 111 6.97 22.62 13.87
N ILE A 112 6.16 21.86 14.55
CA ILE A 112 6.46 21.22 15.86
C ILE A 112 6.59 19.71 15.76
N GLY A 113 6.26 19.12 14.61
CA GLY A 113 6.30 17.67 14.42
C GLY A 113 5.67 17.21 13.12
N ILE A 114 5.21 15.97 13.12
CA ILE A 114 4.64 15.28 11.95
C ILE A 114 3.38 14.53 12.39
N ILE A 115 2.29 14.67 11.62
CA ILE A 115 1.11 13.81 11.72
C ILE A 115 1.21 12.75 10.64
N GLY A 116 0.97 11.49 10.99
CA GLY A 116 0.88 10.38 10.03
C GLY A 116 -0.49 9.72 10.05
N HIS A 117 -0.99 9.45 8.86
CA HIS A 117 -2.22 8.71 8.59
C HIS A 117 -1.92 7.53 7.69
N ILE A 118 -2.38 6.35 8.07
CA ILE A 118 -2.22 5.12 7.28
C ILE A 118 -3.60 4.59 6.94
N ARG A 119 -3.79 4.17 5.70
CA ARG A 119 -5.03 3.54 5.25
C ARG A 119 -4.74 2.39 4.31
N GLU A 120 -5.65 1.46 4.23
CA GLU A 120 -5.61 0.40 3.23
C GLU A 120 -5.75 0.99 1.82
N ILE A 121 -5.06 0.38 0.85
CA ILE A 121 -5.24 0.75 -0.54
C ILE A 121 -6.49 0.04 -1.07
N ASN A 122 -7.57 0.80 -1.11
CA ASN A 122 -8.81 0.37 -1.76
C ASN A 122 -8.79 0.79 -3.22
N HIS A 123 -8.97 -0.16 -4.12
CA HIS A 123 -9.07 0.12 -5.55
C HIS A 123 -10.48 0.60 -5.86
N PHE A 124 -10.59 1.82 -6.39
CA PHE A 124 -11.83 2.33 -6.95
C PHE A 124 -11.75 2.30 -8.48
N SER A 125 -12.65 1.58 -9.11
CA SER A 125 -12.82 1.54 -10.55
C SER A 125 -14.25 1.93 -10.88
N MET A 126 -14.44 2.74 -11.93
CA MET A 126 -15.78 3.07 -12.43
C MET A 126 -16.57 1.81 -12.81
N HIS A 127 -15.90 0.77 -13.27
CA HIS A 127 -16.51 -0.51 -13.57
C HIS A 127 -17.15 -1.16 -12.34
N HIS A 128 -16.43 -1.19 -11.21
CA HIS A 128 -16.95 -1.70 -9.93
C HIS A 128 -18.10 -0.83 -9.39
N TYR A 129 -18.02 0.50 -9.58
CA TYR A 129 -19.10 1.42 -9.20
C TYR A 129 -20.39 1.16 -9.97
N ILE A 130 -20.30 0.98 -11.31
CA ILE A 130 -21.45 0.69 -12.16
C ILE A 130 -22.12 -0.64 -11.80
N ARG A 131 -21.35 -1.62 -11.31
CA ARG A 131 -21.85 -2.94 -10.89
C ARG A 131 -22.34 -2.99 -9.45
N ASN A 132 -22.32 -1.88 -8.71
CA ASN A 132 -22.60 -1.82 -7.27
C ASN A 132 -21.70 -2.77 -6.43
N ASP A 133 -20.50 -3.07 -6.92
CA ASP A 133 -19.52 -3.83 -6.16
C ASP A 133 -18.99 -2.93 -5.02
N THR A 134 -18.79 -3.49 -3.85
CA THR A 134 -18.13 -2.78 -2.74
C THR A 134 -16.68 -2.47 -3.11
N THR A 135 -16.13 -1.39 -2.56
CA THR A 135 -14.69 -1.08 -2.71
C THR A 135 -13.86 -2.31 -2.40
N MET A 136 -13.04 -2.73 -3.35
CA MET A 136 -12.22 -3.92 -3.21
C MET A 136 -10.76 -3.54 -3.00
N SER A 137 -10.14 -4.19 -2.04
CA SER A 137 -8.71 -4.00 -1.76
C SER A 137 -7.85 -4.68 -2.82
N VAL A 138 -6.67 -4.11 -3.07
CA VAL A 138 -5.64 -4.70 -3.91
C VAL A 138 -5.20 -6.05 -3.34
N LYS A 139 -5.05 -7.06 -4.22
CA LYS A 139 -4.64 -8.41 -3.85
C LYS A 139 -3.16 -8.63 -4.18
N LEU A 140 -2.41 -9.16 -3.24
CA LEU A 140 -0.99 -9.52 -3.43
C LEU A 140 -0.78 -11.05 -3.56
N ARG A 141 -1.88 -11.82 -3.51
CA ARG A 141 -1.87 -13.24 -3.86
C ARG A 141 -2.58 -13.47 -5.18
N PRO A 142 -2.08 -14.42 -6.00
CA PRO A 142 -2.79 -14.82 -7.21
C PRO A 142 -4.24 -15.18 -6.88
N PRO A 143 -5.21 -14.72 -7.67
CA PRO A 143 -6.63 -15.07 -7.48
C PRO A 143 -6.92 -16.58 -7.46
N ASN A 144 -6.10 -17.35 -8.16
CA ASN A 144 -6.16 -18.82 -8.20
C ASN A 144 -4.80 -19.41 -8.65
N SER A 145 -4.71 -20.75 -8.69
CA SER A 145 -3.52 -21.51 -9.09
C SER A 145 -3.54 -21.97 -10.56
N ILE A 146 -4.48 -21.51 -11.39
CA ILE A 146 -4.63 -21.92 -12.79
C ILE A 146 -3.47 -21.40 -13.63
N LEU A 147 -3.07 -20.15 -13.37
CA LEU A 147 -2.01 -19.48 -14.09
C LEU A 147 -0.70 -19.54 -13.31
N THR A 148 0.39 -19.66 -14.05
CA THR A 148 1.76 -19.57 -13.51
C THR A 148 2.08 -18.11 -13.11
N GLU A 149 3.15 -17.93 -12.34
CA GLU A 149 3.62 -16.59 -11.94
C GLU A 149 3.88 -15.68 -13.15
N LYS A 150 4.50 -16.20 -14.22
CA LYS A 150 4.78 -15.42 -15.44
C LYS A 150 3.50 -15.05 -16.17
N GLU A 151 2.53 -15.94 -16.27
CA GLU A 151 1.23 -15.66 -16.87
C GLU A 151 0.45 -14.63 -16.06
N TRP A 152 0.53 -14.68 -14.73
CA TRP A 152 -0.02 -13.64 -13.86
C TRP A 152 0.63 -12.27 -14.07
N ILE A 153 1.94 -12.22 -14.32
CA ILE A 153 2.63 -10.97 -14.68
C ILE A 153 2.11 -10.43 -16.01
N VAL A 154 1.91 -11.31 -17.01
CA VAL A 154 1.32 -10.90 -18.31
C VAL A 154 -0.08 -10.32 -18.11
N ILE A 155 -0.95 -10.99 -17.36
CA ILE A 155 -2.30 -10.47 -17.02
C ILE A 155 -2.22 -9.11 -16.32
N PHE A 156 -1.33 -8.98 -15.33
CA PHE A 156 -1.15 -7.74 -14.59
C PHE A 156 -0.78 -6.57 -15.51
N LEU A 157 0.17 -6.75 -16.41
CA LEU A 157 0.62 -5.72 -17.35
C LEU A 157 -0.47 -5.42 -18.40
N PHE A 158 -1.15 -6.45 -18.88
CA PHE A 158 -2.28 -6.33 -19.81
C PHE A 158 -3.43 -5.50 -19.22
N CYS A 159 -3.85 -5.79 -17.98
CA CYS A 159 -4.93 -5.05 -17.32
C CYS A 159 -4.58 -3.56 -17.11
N ARG A 160 -3.31 -3.18 -17.18
CA ARG A 160 -2.83 -1.79 -17.11
C ARG A 160 -2.61 -1.15 -18.48
N GLY A 161 -3.06 -1.82 -19.55
CA GLY A 161 -2.98 -1.30 -20.92
C GLY A 161 -1.57 -1.29 -21.50
N ILE A 162 -0.62 -2.06 -20.91
CA ILE A 162 0.73 -2.19 -21.47
C ILE A 162 0.66 -3.01 -22.76
N SER A 163 1.25 -2.49 -23.83
CA SER A 163 1.28 -3.18 -25.13
C SER A 163 2.13 -4.45 -25.09
N ASN A 164 1.90 -5.39 -26.03
CA ASN A 164 2.70 -6.61 -26.14
C ASN A 164 4.21 -6.33 -26.20
N ARG A 165 4.61 -5.26 -26.87
CA ARG A 165 6.01 -4.81 -26.93
C ARG A 165 6.50 -4.32 -25.55
N GLY A 166 5.67 -3.63 -24.81
CA GLY A 166 5.97 -3.20 -23.43
C GLY A 166 6.10 -4.39 -22.50
N ILE A 167 5.20 -5.38 -22.61
CA ILE A 167 5.25 -6.63 -21.83
C ILE A 167 6.53 -7.42 -22.19
N ALA A 168 6.85 -7.52 -23.47
CA ALA A 168 8.07 -8.21 -23.94
C ALA A 168 9.35 -7.58 -23.34
N ASN A 169 9.44 -6.25 -23.36
CA ASN A 169 10.54 -5.49 -22.77
C ASN A 169 10.64 -5.72 -21.26
N GLU A 170 9.52 -5.64 -20.54
CA GLU A 170 9.46 -5.83 -19.10
C GLU A 170 9.87 -7.25 -18.66
N LEU A 171 9.47 -8.26 -19.43
CA LEU A 171 9.80 -9.66 -19.17
C LEU A 171 11.13 -10.08 -19.77
N LYS A 172 11.78 -9.23 -20.56
CA LYS A 172 13.02 -9.52 -21.32
C LYS A 172 12.87 -10.74 -22.23
N VAL A 173 11.77 -10.81 -22.97
CA VAL A 173 11.44 -11.85 -23.94
C VAL A 173 11.09 -11.25 -25.29
N SER A 174 10.84 -12.07 -26.32
CA SER A 174 10.36 -11.63 -27.63
C SER A 174 8.85 -11.30 -27.59
N CYS A 175 8.36 -10.44 -28.51
CA CYS A 175 6.92 -10.22 -28.68
C CYS A 175 6.18 -11.53 -28.99
N ARG A 176 6.81 -12.43 -29.76
CA ARG A 176 6.26 -13.77 -30.08
C ARG A 176 6.04 -14.59 -28.81
N THR A 177 6.98 -14.55 -27.87
CA THR A 177 6.83 -15.24 -26.59
C THR A 177 5.65 -14.67 -25.77
N VAL A 178 5.41 -13.35 -25.84
CA VAL A 178 4.23 -12.75 -25.20
C VAL A 178 2.92 -13.23 -25.86
N GLU A 179 2.91 -13.35 -27.17
CA GLU A 179 1.76 -13.91 -27.90
C GLU A 179 1.51 -15.38 -27.50
N GLU A 180 2.57 -16.18 -27.36
CA GLU A 180 2.49 -17.56 -26.86
C GLU A 180 1.92 -17.60 -25.42
N TYR A 181 2.31 -16.67 -24.52
CA TYR A 181 1.69 -16.57 -23.21
C TYR A 181 0.19 -16.27 -23.29
N PHE A 182 -0.25 -15.36 -24.18
CA PHE A 182 -1.67 -15.10 -24.35
C PHE A 182 -2.42 -16.33 -24.84
N GLN A 183 -1.87 -17.10 -25.78
CA GLN A 183 -2.49 -18.35 -26.24
C GLN A 183 -2.69 -19.35 -25.10
N ILE A 184 -1.65 -19.58 -24.30
CA ILE A 184 -1.70 -20.47 -23.13
C ILE A 184 -2.75 -19.97 -22.11
N ILE A 185 -2.81 -18.65 -21.88
CA ILE A 185 -3.79 -18.05 -20.97
C ILE A 185 -5.21 -18.26 -21.52
N TYR A 186 -5.43 -18.08 -22.81
CA TYR A 186 -6.74 -18.32 -23.43
C TYR A 186 -7.19 -19.76 -23.26
N GLU A 187 -6.31 -20.72 -23.51
CA GLU A 187 -6.59 -22.14 -23.31
C GLU A 187 -6.94 -22.45 -21.83
N LYS A 188 -6.13 -21.97 -20.90
CA LYS A 188 -6.33 -22.23 -19.46
C LYS A 188 -7.60 -21.60 -18.89
N LEU A 189 -7.99 -20.43 -19.40
CA LEU A 189 -9.18 -19.71 -18.95
C LEU A 189 -10.41 -20.04 -19.80
N SER A 190 -10.26 -20.87 -20.86
CA SER A 190 -11.34 -21.24 -21.80
C SER A 190 -11.98 -20.01 -22.44
N ILE A 191 -11.16 -19.08 -22.93
CA ILE A 191 -11.56 -17.84 -23.62
C ILE A 191 -10.91 -17.79 -25.01
N GLY A 192 -11.56 -17.07 -25.96
CA GLY A 192 -11.16 -17.08 -27.37
C GLY A 192 -10.57 -15.78 -27.89
N SER A 193 -10.56 -14.70 -27.08
CA SER A 193 -10.13 -13.39 -27.58
C SER A 193 -9.60 -12.47 -26.49
N ILE A 194 -8.86 -11.43 -26.91
CA ILE A 194 -8.34 -10.38 -26.03
C ILE A 194 -9.48 -9.57 -25.37
N ILE A 195 -10.61 -9.44 -26.04
CA ILE A 195 -11.80 -8.76 -25.51
C ILE A 195 -12.41 -9.59 -24.39
N GLU A 196 -12.56 -10.90 -24.64
CA GLU A 196 -13.03 -11.83 -23.61
C GLU A 196 -12.09 -11.89 -22.42
N LEU A 197 -10.77 -11.88 -22.65
CA LEU A 197 -9.78 -11.82 -21.58
C LEU A 197 -10.00 -10.59 -20.72
N LYS A 198 -10.20 -9.42 -21.32
CA LYS A 198 -10.43 -8.18 -20.58
C LYS A 198 -11.67 -8.29 -19.68
N LEU A 199 -12.79 -8.71 -20.27
CA LEU A 199 -14.05 -8.91 -19.53
C LEU A 199 -13.93 -9.97 -18.43
N PHE A 200 -13.20 -11.05 -18.71
CA PHE A 200 -12.93 -12.09 -17.74
C PHE A 200 -12.11 -11.58 -16.55
N CYS A 201 -11.05 -10.79 -16.81
CA CYS A 201 -10.23 -10.18 -15.77
C CYS A 201 -11.05 -9.23 -14.89
N GLU A 202 -11.85 -8.37 -15.48
CA GLU A 202 -12.74 -7.45 -14.77
C GLU A 202 -13.80 -8.20 -13.94
N LYS A 203 -14.43 -9.24 -14.50
CA LYS A 203 -15.45 -10.04 -13.80
C LYS A 203 -14.90 -10.81 -12.61
N ASN A 204 -13.65 -11.27 -12.69
CA ASN A 204 -13.00 -12.10 -11.65
C ASN A 204 -12.04 -11.30 -10.78
N ASN A 205 -12.00 -9.96 -10.92
CA ASN A 205 -11.14 -9.07 -10.15
C ASN A 205 -9.64 -9.40 -10.29
N TYR A 206 -9.21 -9.82 -11.49
CA TYR A 206 -7.80 -10.09 -11.79
C TYR A 206 -7.01 -8.78 -11.96
N ASP A 207 -7.68 -7.70 -12.32
CA ASP A 207 -7.16 -6.34 -12.39
C ASP A 207 -6.71 -5.79 -11.02
N LEU A 208 -7.24 -6.35 -9.93
CA LEU A 208 -6.86 -6.00 -8.56
C LEU A 208 -5.58 -6.72 -8.08
N TYR A 209 -5.12 -7.74 -8.80
CA TYR A 209 -3.92 -8.48 -8.42
C TYR A 209 -2.65 -7.72 -8.82
N ILE A 210 -1.72 -7.59 -7.88
CA ILE A 210 -0.37 -7.07 -8.12
C ILE A 210 0.64 -8.18 -7.80
N PRO A 211 1.39 -8.66 -8.82
CA PRO A 211 2.41 -9.67 -8.56
C PRO A 211 3.50 -9.16 -7.60
N PRO A 212 4.03 -10.02 -6.70
CA PRO A 212 5.06 -9.65 -5.72
C PRO A 212 6.32 -9.01 -6.31
N LYS A 213 6.65 -9.33 -7.56
CA LYS A 213 7.75 -8.71 -8.31
C LYS A 213 7.63 -7.18 -8.36
N TYR A 214 6.39 -6.66 -8.47
CA TYR A 214 6.09 -5.22 -8.55
C TYR A 214 5.77 -4.61 -7.19
N PHE A 215 5.63 -5.45 -6.19
CA PHE A 215 5.38 -5.03 -4.83
C PHE A 215 6.40 -5.68 -3.92
N LYS A 216 7.59 -5.07 -3.83
CA LYS A 216 8.62 -5.60 -2.94
C LYS A 216 8.11 -5.48 -1.50
N PRO A 217 7.99 -6.60 -0.75
CA PRO A 217 7.67 -6.56 0.65
C PRO A 217 8.60 -5.60 1.36
N MET A 218 8.05 -4.69 2.15
CA MET A 218 8.82 -3.74 2.95
C MET A 218 9.54 -2.62 2.17
N ASN A 219 9.13 -2.32 0.95
CA ASN A 219 9.50 -1.07 0.32
C ASN A 219 8.48 0.01 0.68
N HIS A 220 8.99 1.14 1.10
CA HIS A 220 8.24 2.34 1.35
C HIS A 220 8.59 3.30 0.21
N PHE A 221 7.67 3.47 -0.73
CA PHE A 221 7.88 4.34 -1.86
C PHE A 221 7.31 5.72 -1.56
N LEU A 222 8.14 6.74 -1.60
CA LEU A 222 7.67 8.11 -1.56
C LEU A 222 7.04 8.44 -2.91
N LEU A 223 5.87 9.06 -2.87
CA LEU A 223 5.18 9.61 -4.03
C LEU A 223 5.44 11.12 -4.02
N ASP A 224 5.97 11.62 -5.11
CA ASP A 224 6.21 13.05 -5.30
C ASP A 224 4.93 13.80 -5.63
#